data_cf905882ea4aaabd792e3d3e55fa0c7f
#
_entry.id   cf905882ea4aaabd792e3d3e55fa0c7f
#
_cell.length_a   1.000
_cell.length_b   1.000
_cell.length_c   1.000
_cell.angle_alpha   90.00
_cell.angle_beta   90.00
_cell.angle_gamma   90.00
#
_symmetry.space_group_name_H-M   'P 1'
#
loop_
_entity.id
_entity.type
_entity.pdbx_description
1 polymer ?
#
loop_
_entity_poly.entity_id
_entity_poly.type
_entity_poly.pdbx_seq_one_letter_code
_entity_poly.pdbx_strand_id
1 'polypeptide(L)'
;MTALIRDRPFSHVSAQEADWFEEWFGEDYLHIYQHRDESEAERVIELIASNLAGRKIDAVLDLACGAGRHSKILEERWWTVGLDLSMSLLKIARREAKDAPYVRADMREIPFAADSFDLVVNLFTSFGYFDDDREHVRVLACVWSSLKRGGMLVIDFLNAAQVRECLVPYDERVENGVTIEQRRQISPDNRFVEKKITLRETGKDYIERVRLLSPMDLERMLTTAGFEVVKLFGDYAGTSWSESSPRTILFASRQ
;
A
#
# COMPACT_ATOMS: atom_id res chain seq x y z
N MET A 1 -15.42 -11.42 -33.02
CA MET A 1 -14.49 -12.39 -32.36
C MET A 1 -13.56 -11.77 -31.33
N THR A 2 -13.24 -10.49 -31.40
CA THR A 2 -12.28 -9.82 -30.50
C THR A 2 -12.81 -9.56 -29.07
N ALA A 3 -14.12 -9.40 -28.87
CA ALA A 3 -14.72 -9.13 -27.56
C ALA A 3 -14.71 -10.34 -26.60
N LEU A 4 -14.79 -11.56 -27.14
CA LEU A 4 -14.84 -12.79 -26.32
C LEU A 4 -13.50 -13.22 -25.70
N ILE A 5 -12.38 -12.60 -26.12
CA ILE A 5 -11.05 -12.92 -25.58
C ILE A 5 -10.72 -12.04 -24.36
N ARG A 6 -11.37 -10.86 -24.25
CA ARG A 6 -11.11 -9.88 -23.20
C ARG A 6 -11.61 -10.30 -21.81
N ASP A 7 -12.65 -11.13 -21.74
CA ASP A 7 -13.31 -11.52 -20.49
C ASP A 7 -12.87 -12.91 -19.95
N ARG A 8 -11.86 -13.53 -20.54
CA ARG A 8 -11.38 -14.82 -20.02
C ARG A 8 -10.49 -14.59 -18.79
N PRO A 9 -10.79 -15.27 -17.67
CA PRO A 9 -9.89 -15.25 -16.53
C PRO A 9 -8.52 -15.80 -16.94
N PHE A 10 -7.45 -15.20 -16.43
CA PHE A 10 -6.10 -15.73 -16.57
C PHE A 10 -5.88 -16.87 -15.54
N SER A 11 -4.88 -17.72 -15.77
CA SER A 11 -4.51 -18.76 -14.80
C SER A 11 -4.17 -18.15 -13.46
N HIS A 12 -4.67 -18.76 -12.36
CA HIS A 12 -4.38 -18.27 -11.02
C HIS A 12 -2.89 -18.32 -10.73
N VAL A 13 -2.44 -17.30 -10.00
CA VAL A 13 -1.08 -17.25 -9.45
C VAL A 13 -0.93 -18.36 -8.41
N SER A 14 0.05 -19.24 -8.61
CA SER A 14 0.35 -20.28 -7.64
C SER A 14 1.06 -19.68 -6.41
N ALA A 15 0.91 -20.33 -5.25
CA ALA A 15 1.64 -19.92 -4.03
C ALA A 15 3.19 -19.96 -4.18
N GLN A 16 3.70 -20.52 -5.27
CA GLN A 16 5.13 -20.56 -5.60
C GLN A 16 5.65 -19.25 -6.22
N GLU A 17 4.76 -18.32 -6.58
CA GLU A 17 5.11 -16.95 -7.00
C GLU A 17 5.00 -15.95 -5.83
N ALA A 18 5.30 -16.42 -4.61
CA ALA A 18 5.09 -15.68 -3.36
C ALA A 18 5.86 -14.35 -3.28
N ASP A 19 6.94 -14.21 -4.03
CA ASP A 19 7.79 -13.01 -4.01
C ASP A 19 7.60 -12.13 -5.27
N TRP A 20 6.43 -12.20 -5.92
CA TRP A 20 6.05 -11.41 -7.11
C TRP A 20 6.35 -9.92 -6.96
N PHE A 21 6.23 -9.38 -5.75
CA PHE A 21 6.48 -7.98 -5.43
C PHE A 21 7.97 -7.60 -5.57
N GLU A 22 8.92 -8.55 -5.44
CA GLU A 22 10.33 -8.27 -5.64
C GLU A 22 10.67 -7.98 -7.11
N GLU A 23 10.05 -8.71 -8.04
CA GLU A 23 10.25 -8.53 -9.48
C GLU A 23 9.42 -7.36 -10.03
N TRP A 24 8.19 -7.19 -9.51
CA TRP A 24 7.24 -6.21 -10.01
C TRP A 24 7.63 -4.77 -9.71
N PHE A 25 8.06 -4.45 -8.50
CA PHE A 25 8.42 -3.08 -8.11
C PHE A 25 9.80 -2.65 -8.64
N GLY A 26 10.02 -2.85 -9.96
CA GLY A 26 11.20 -2.46 -10.71
C GLY A 26 11.02 -1.18 -11.55
N GLU A 27 11.87 -1.02 -12.58
CA GLU A 27 11.82 0.15 -13.47
C GLU A 27 10.53 0.22 -14.29
N ASP A 28 10.00 -0.92 -14.76
CA ASP A 28 8.77 -0.96 -15.55
C ASP A 28 7.54 -0.51 -14.76
N TYR A 29 7.50 -0.76 -13.44
CA TYR A 29 6.45 -0.26 -12.54
C TYR A 29 6.31 1.25 -12.59
N LEU A 30 7.42 1.97 -12.63
CA LEU A 30 7.42 3.43 -12.69
C LEU A 30 6.87 3.97 -14.00
N HIS A 31 7.23 3.33 -15.11
CA HIS A 31 6.68 3.71 -16.42
C HIS A 31 5.16 3.52 -16.49
N ILE A 32 4.65 2.49 -15.82
CA ILE A 32 3.22 2.17 -15.81
C ILE A 32 2.42 3.12 -14.89
N TYR A 33 3.04 3.64 -13.82
CA TYR A 33 2.35 4.45 -12.79
C TYR A 33 2.87 5.88 -12.65
N GLN A 34 3.49 6.46 -13.69
CA GLN A 34 3.98 7.86 -13.70
C GLN A 34 2.89 8.90 -13.43
N HIS A 35 1.62 8.60 -13.80
CA HIS A 35 0.48 9.50 -13.67
C HIS A 35 -0.19 9.48 -12.28
N ARG A 36 0.42 8.85 -11.27
CA ARG A 36 -0.16 8.87 -9.91
C ARG A 36 -0.20 10.30 -9.38
N ASP A 37 -1.42 10.73 -9.09
CA ASP A 37 -1.75 12.10 -8.72
C ASP A 37 -1.08 12.51 -7.39
N GLU A 38 -0.23 13.54 -7.43
CA GLU A 38 0.35 14.14 -6.20
C GLU A 38 -0.74 14.67 -5.28
N SER A 39 -1.85 15.19 -5.85
CA SER A 39 -2.97 15.72 -5.06
C SER A 39 -3.66 14.65 -4.19
N GLU A 40 -3.61 13.39 -4.61
CA GLU A 40 -4.11 12.27 -3.79
C GLU A 40 -3.23 12.04 -2.56
N ALA A 41 -1.91 12.12 -2.73
CA ALA A 41 -0.96 12.00 -1.64
C ALA A 41 -1.06 13.19 -0.66
N GLU A 42 -1.28 14.40 -1.17
CA GLU A 42 -1.53 15.58 -0.32
C GLU A 42 -2.79 15.40 0.53
N ARG A 43 -3.88 14.93 -0.05
CA ARG A 43 -5.15 14.73 0.68
C ARG A 43 -5.04 13.71 1.81
N VAL A 44 -4.37 12.57 1.58
CA VAL A 44 -4.22 11.58 2.66
C VAL A 44 -3.32 12.11 3.79
N ILE A 45 -2.27 12.86 3.47
CA ILE A 45 -1.39 13.43 4.49
C ILE A 45 -2.10 14.56 5.24
N GLU A 46 -2.94 15.37 4.59
CA GLU A 46 -3.77 16.36 5.27
C GLU A 46 -4.78 15.71 6.21
N LEU A 47 -5.43 14.62 5.80
CA LEU A 47 -6.27 13.83 6.69
C LEU A 47 -5.50 13.34 7.91
N ILE A 48 -4.27 12.82 7.72
CA ILE A 48 -3.43 12.36 8.82
C ILE A 48 -3.09 13.53 9.75
N ALA A 49 -2.58 14.63 9.20
CA ALA A 49 -2.16 15.80 9.98
C ALA A 49 -3.31 16.39 10.82
N SER A 50 -4.50 16.55 10.21
CA SER A 50 -5.67 17.09 10.90
C SER A 50 -6.14 16.19 12.05
N ASN A 51 -6.04 14.85 11.87
CA ASN A 51 -6.43 13.89 12.91
C ASN A 51 -5.38 13.71 14.03
N LEU A 52 -4.15 14.17 13.81
CA LEU A 52 -3.07 14.17 14.78
C LEU A 52 -2.79 15.57 15.36
N ALA A 53 -3.61 16.56 15.01
CA ALA A 53 -3.45 17.93 15.51
C ALA A 53 -3.37 17.98 17.05
N GLY A 54 -2.37 18.69 17.58
CA GLY A 54 -2.10 18.76 19.01
C GLY A 54 -1.22 17.63 19.57
N ARG A 55 -0.89 16.61 18.77
CA ARG A 55 0.13 15.61 19.13
C ARG A 55 1.51 16.10 18.70
N LYS A 56 2.52 15.81 19.50
CA LYS A 56 3.91 16.02 19.13
C LYS A 56 4.36 14.84 18.27
N ILE A 57 4.69 15.11 17.02
CA ILE A 57 5.22 14.13 16.05
C ILE A 57 6.63 14.62 15.68
N ASP A 58 7.65 13.94 16.15
CA ASP A 58 9.04 14.25 15.85
C ASP A 58 9.60 13.36 14.74
N ALA A 59 9.18 12.08 14.69
CA ALA A 59 9.71 11.09 13.76
C ALA A 59 8.60 10.24 13.12
N VAL A 60 8.64 10.14 11.79
CA VAL A 60 7.69 9.39 10.97
C VAL A 60 8.41 8.31 10.17
N LEU A 61 7.82 7.12 10.11
CA LEU A 61 8.21 6.06 9.17
C LEU A 61 7.17 5.95 8.07
N ASP A 62 7.58 6.15 6.82
CA ASP A 62 6.81 5.81 5.62
C ASP A 62 7.16 4.37 5.21
N LEU A 63 6.30 3.43 5.58
CA LEU A 63 6.50 1.99 5.43
C LEU A 63 6.02 1.53 4.07
N ALA A 64 6.89 0.89 3.27
CA ALA A 64 6.71 0.59 1.86
C ALA A 64 6.49 1.88 1.04
N CYS A 65 7.44 2.81 1.17
CA CYS A 65 7.36 4.17 0.62
C CYS A 65 7.47 4.23 -0.91
N GLY A 66 7.90 3.14 -1.56
CA GLY A 66 8.08 3.08 -3.00
C GLY A 66 9.04 4.15 -3.52
N ALA A 67 8.61 4.91 -4.53
CA ALA A 67 9.36 6.03 -5.12
C ALA A 67 9.30 7.34 -4.29
N GLY A 68 8.78 7.31 -3.05
CA GLY A 68 8.83 8.42 -2.12
C GLY A 68 7.75 9.49 -2.31
N ARG A 69 6.68 9.21 -3.04
CA ARG A 69 5.58 10.16 -3.30
C ARG A 69 4.99 10.76 -2.02
N HIS A 70 4.73 9.91 -1.02
CA HIS A 70 4.22 10.34 0.29
C HIS A 70 5.34 10.89 1.17
N SER A 71 6.52 10.26 1.14
CA SER A 71 7.69 10.71 1.91
C SER A 71 8.02 12.17 1.63
N LYS A 72 7.98 12.60 0.36
CA LYS A 72 8.20 13.99 -0.07
C LYS A 72 7.27 14.99 0.63
N ILE A 73 6.00 14.65 0.80
CA ILE A 73 5.02 15.54 1.44
C ILE A 73 5.10 15.43 2.97
N LEU A 74 5.41 14.24 3.49
CA LEU A 74 5.60 14.03 4.93
C LEU A 74 6.81 14.82 5.46
N GLU A 75 7.94 14.89 4.71
CA GLU A 75 9.14 15.59 5.13
C GLU A 75 8.97 17.11 5.24
N GLU A 76 7.97 17.68 4.56
CA GLU A 76 7.62 19.10 4.72
C GLU A 76 7.06 19.43 6.11
N ARG A 77 6.59 18.41 6.84
CA ARG A 77 5.91 18.56 8.15
C ARG A 77 6.68 17.91 9.30
N TRP A 78 7.33 16.76 9.03
CA TRP A 78 7.96 15.94 10.05
C TRP A 78 9.26 15.32 9.53
N TRP A 79 10.20 15.10 10.43
CA TRP A 79 11.35 14.28 10.06
C TRP A 79 10.89 12.87 9.67
N THR A 80 11.11 12.48 8.42
CA THR A 80 10.55 11.27 7.84
C THR A 80 11.63 10.34 7.35
N VAL A 81 11.48 9.04 7.61
CA VAL A 81 12.30 7.96 7.06
C VAL A 81 11.44 7.13 6.13
N GLY A 82 11.88 6.89 4.90
CA GLY A 82 11.24 5.95 3.97
C GLY A 82 11.87 4.56 4.07
N LEU A 83 11.05 3.52 4.11
CA LEU A 83 11.48 2.12 4.04
C LEU A 83 10.76 1.41 2.89
N ASP A 84 11.52 0.74 2.04
CA ASP A 84 10.96 -0.10 0.97
C ASP A 84 11.91 -1.26 0.66
N LEU A 85 11.37 -2.33 0.08
CA LEU A 85 12.15 -3.49 -0.35
C LEU A 85 12.86 -3.22 -1.68
N SER A 86 12.25 -2.42 -2.57
CA SER A 86 12.75 -2.13 -3.91
C SER A 86 13.87 -1.10 -3.93
N MET A 87 15.08 -1.54 -4.22
CA MET A 87 16.22 -0.64 -4.41
C MET A 87 16.01 0.32 -5.60
N SER A 88 15.33 -0.12 -6.66
CA SER A 88 15.03 0.69 -7.84
C SER A 88 14.13 1.87 -7.47
N LEU A 89 13.05 1.63 -6.71
CA LEU A 89 12.15 2.68 -6.23
C LEU A 89 12.86 3.63 -5.27
N LEU A 90 13.66 3.11 -4.33
CA LEU A 90 14.40 3.94 -3.38
C LEU A 90 15.44 4.86 -4.04
N LYS A 91 16.04 4.46 -5.15
CA LYS A 91 16.92 5.34 -5.93
C LYS A 91 16.19 6.55 -6.48
N ILE A 92 14.90 6.39 -6.81
CA ILE A 92 14.06 7.48 -7.30
C ILE A 92 13.61 8.34 -6.14
N ALA A 93 13.11 7.73 -5.06
CA ALA A 93 12.73 8.44 -3.86
C ALA A 93 13.83 9.42 -3.40
N ARG A 94 15.10 8.98 -3.42
CA ARG A 94 16.27 9.83 -3.09
C ARG A 94 16.50 11.00 -4.04
N ARG A 95 15.96 10.97 -5.26
CA ARG A 95 16.07 12.09 -6.22
C ARG A 95 14.95 13.09 -6.01
N GLU A 96 13.75 12.60 -5.66
CA GLU A 96 12.54 13.38 -5.51
C GLU A 96 12.43 14.05 -4.12
N ALA A 97 12.82 13.35 -3.06
CA ALA A 97 12.82 13.82 -1.69
C ALA A 97 14.23 13.64 -1.11
N LYS A 98 15.04 14.71 -1.17
CA LYS A 98 16.49 14.62 -0.91
C LYS A 98 16.86 14.60 0.56
N ASP A 99 16.01 15.14 1.41
CA ASP A 99 16.28 15.30 2.83
C ASP A 99 15.81 14.12 3.66
N ALA A 100 14.88 13.31 3.15
CA ALA A 100 14.43 12.08 3.80
C ALA A 100 15.49 10.97 3.67
N PRO A 101 15.91 10.33 4.76
CA PRO A 101 16.70 9.10 4.69
C PRO A 101 15.84 7.94 4.21
N TYR A 102 16.42 7.07 3.36
CA TYR A 102 15.77 5.89 2.83
C TYR A 102 16.53 4.63 3.19
N VAL A 103 15.80 3.60 3.66
CA VAL A 103 16.35 2.31 4.08
C VAL A 103 15.73 1.20 3.23
N ARG A 104 16.58 0.32 2.68
CA ARG A 104 16.12 -0.90 2.04
C ARG A 104 15.92 -1.99 3.09
N ALA A 105 14.68 -2.44 3.28
CA ALA A 105 14.38 -3.55 4.17
C ALA A 105 13.01 -4.17 3.82
N ASP A 106 12.81 -5.40 4.25
CA ASP A 106 11.50 -6.04 4.27
C ASP A 106 10.68 -5.48 5.46
N MET A 107 9.41 -5.14 5.21
CA MET A 107 8.51 -4.65 6.27
C MET A 107 8.26 -5.69 7.37
N ARG A 108 8.54 -6.98 7.11
CA ARG A 108 8.48 -8.06 8.11
C ARG A 108 9.68 -8.07 9.07
N GLU A 109 10.71 -7.26 8.77
CA GLU A 109 11.96 -7.15 9.53
C GLU A 109 12.44 -5.70 9.56
N ILE A 110 11.67 -4.83 10.22
CA ILE A 110 11.96 -3.40 10.31
C ILE A 110 13.26 -3.17 11.11
N PRO A 111 14.33 -2.58 10.50
CA PRO A 111 15.66 -2.51 11.09
C PRO A 111 15.85 -1.28 11.99
N PHE A 112 14.83 -0.85 12.69
CA PHE A 112 14.91 0.27 13.62
C PHE A 112 14.79 -0.20 15.07
N ALA A 113 15.40 0.57 15.99
CA ALA A 113 15.25 0.32 17.42
C ALA A 113 13.79 0.44 17.85
N ALA A 114 13.45 -0.21 18.96
CA ALA A 114 12.15 -0.02 19.58
C ALA A 114 11.95 1.46 19.97
N ASP A 115 10.69 1.90 20.01
CA ASP A 115 10.31 3.25 20.45
C ASP A 115 10.96 4.39 19.64
N SER A 116 11.18 4.19 18.33
CA SER A 116 11.84 5.16 17.44
C SER A 116 10.89 6.20 16.85
N PHE A 117 9.65 5.83 16.53
CA PHE A 117 8.73 6.65 15.75
C PHE A 117 7.49 7.06 16.53
N ASP A 118 7.01 8.28 16.27
CA ASP A 118 5.73 8.78 16.78
C ASP A 118 4.57 8.39 15.87
N LEU A 119 4.86 8.25 14.57
CA LEU A 119 3.91 7.88 13.52
C LEU A 119 4.55 6.89 12.56
N VAL A 120 3.83 5.83 12.23
CA VAL A 120 4.11 4.97 11.07
C VAL A 120 2.94 5.08 10.11
N VAL A 121 3.23 5.27 8.83
CA VAL A 121 2.20 5.25 7.77
C VAL A 121 2.49 4.12 6.79
N ASN A 122 1.44 3.42 6.35
CA ASN A 122 1.49 2.48 5.25
C ASN A 122 0.34 2.83 4.31
N LEU A 123 0.66 3.48 3.20
CA LEU A 123 -0.29 4.18 2.38
C LEU A 123 -0.46 3.52 1.01
N PHE A 124 -1.62 3.80 0.39
CA PHE A 124 -1.94 3.41 -0.98
C PHE A 124 -1.90 1.90 -1.24
N THR A 125 -2.40 1.11 -0.30
CA THR A 125 -2.52 -0.36 -0.44
C THR A 125 -1.15 -1.05 -0.54
N SER A 126 -0.18 -0.62 0.25
CA SER A 126 1.12 -1.28 0.39
C SER A 126 1.13 -2.41 1.44
N PHE A 127 -0.03 -2.74 2.00
CA PHE A 127 -0.30 -3.88 2.87
C PHE A 127 -1.07 -4.96 2.09
N GLY A 128 -1.12 -6.20 2.58
CA GLY A 128 -1.95 -7.23 1.96
C GLY A 128 -1.27 -8.08 0.89
N TYR A 129 0.06 -8.06 0.77
CA TYR A 129 0.80 -8.79 -0.27
C TYR A 129 1.11 -10.26 0.09
N PHE A 130 0.90 -10.66 1.34
CA PHE A 130 1.26 -12.00 1.80
C PHE A 130 0.08 -12.97 1.71
N ASP A 131 0.37 -14.23 1.49
CA ASP A 131 -0.64 -15.30 1.45
C ASP A 131 -1.12 -15.69 2.84
N ASP A 132 -0.23 -15.64 3.84
CA ASP A 132 -0.50 -16.02 5.21
C ASP A 132 -0.78 -14.78 6.08
N ASP A 133 -1.90 -14.80 6.80
CA ASP A 133 -2.28 -13.75 7.73
C ASP A 133 -1.24 -13.56 8.85
N ARG A 134 -0.47 -14.60 9.19
CA ARG A 134 0.62 -14.52 10.17
C ARG A 134 1.73 -13.57 9.73
N GLU A 135 2.02 -13.51 8.42
CA GLU A 135 3.01 -12.56 7.90
C GLU A 135 2.53 -11.10 8.04
N HIS A 136 1.24 -10.86 7.81
CA HIS A 136 0.64 -9.53 8.07
C HIS A 136 0.73 -9.14 9.56
N VAL A 137 0.42 -10.09 10.47
CA VAL A 137 0.55 -9.85 11.91
C VAL A 137 2.02 -9.62 12.30
N ARG A 138 2.97 -10.32 11.67
CA ARG A 138 4.41 -10.09 11.86
C ARG A 138 4.83 -8.66 11.49
N VAL A 139 4.37 -8.15 10.34
CA VAL A 139 4.58 -6.74 9.96
C VAL A 139 4.06 -5.81 11.04
N LEU A 140 2.81 -6.02 11.47
CA LEU A 140 2.19 -5.17 12.51
C LEU A 140 2.94 -5.24 13.85
N ALA A 141 3.47 -6.40 14.23
CA ALA A 141 4.28 -6.56 15.44
C ALA A 141 5.62 -5.79 15.33
N CYS A 142 6.27 -5.79 14.15
CA CYS A 142 7.47 -4.99 13.91
C CYS A 142 7.16 -3.49 13.97
N VAL A 143 6.04 -3.06 13.38
CA VAL A 143 5.57 -1.67 13.46
C VAL A 143 5.27 -1.30 14.91
N TRP A 144 4.56 -2.15 15.65
CA TRP A 144 4.24 -1.91 17.07
C TRP A 144 5.52 -1.71 17.90
N SER A 145 6.52 -2.54 17.67
CA SER A 145 7.81 -2.41 18.37
C SER A 145 8.53 -1.10 18.04
N SER A 146 8.49 -0.66 16.78
CA SER A 146 9.19 0.55 16.34
C SER A 146 8.49 1.86 16.73
N LEU A 147 7.19 1.84 17.01
CA LEU A 147 6.44 2.99 17.50
C LEU A 147 6.74 3.25 18.97
N LYS A 148 6.76 4.50 19.38
CA LYS A 148 6.75 4.92 20.78
C LYS A 148 5.40 4.60 21.44
N ARG A 149 5.36 4.52 22.77
CA ARG A 149 4.09 4.43 23.50
C ARG A 149 3.22 5.64 23.19
N GLY A 150 1.94 5.40 22.90
CA GLY A 150 1.01 6.43 22.40
C GLY A 150 1.23 6.81 20.94
N GLY A 151 2.21 6.22 20.25
CA GLY A 151 2.43 6.41 18.83
C GLY A 151 1.30 5.88 17.98
N MET A 152 1.22 6.33 16.73
CA MET A 152 0.12 6.03 15.81
C MET A 152 0.61 5.26 14.59
N LEU A 153 -0.19 4.29 14.17
CA LEU A 153 -0.12 3.65 12.86
C LEU A 153 -1.31 4.12 12.02
N VAL A 154 -1.05 4.51 10.77
CA VAL A 154 -2.11 4.76 9.79
C VAL A 154 -1.94 3.80 8.61
N ILE A 155 -2.98 3.04 8.32
CA ILE A 155 -3.05 2.16 7.15
C ILE A 155 -4.12 2.69 6.20
N ASP A 156 -3.72 3.00 4.96
CA ASP A 156 -4.63 3.30 3.86
C ASP A 156 -4.69 2.12 2.89
N PHE A 157 -5.81 1.45 2.87
CA PHE A 157 -6.02 0.20 2.17
C PHE A 157 -7.20 0.28 1.18
N LEU A 158 -7.24 -0.64 0.21
CA LEU A 158 -8.41 -0.80 -0.65
C LEU A 158 -9.65 -1.17 0.18
N ASN A 159 -10.83 -0.77 -0.27
CA ASN A 159 -12.07 -1.29 0.29
C ASN A 159 -12.46 -2.60 -0.42
N ALA A 160 -12.33 -3.71 0.29
CA ALA A 160 -12.58 -5.04 -0.25
C ALA A 160 -14.05 -5.24 -0.72
N ALA A 161 -15.03 -4.59 -0.08
CA ALA A 161 -16.43 -4.64 -0.49
C ALA A 161 -16.61 -3.96 -1.84
N GLN A 162 -16.10 -2.72 -1.99
CA GLN A 162 -16.17 -1.96 -3.23
C GLN A 162 -15.42 -2.66 -4.36
N VAL A 163 -14.24 -3.24 -4.10
CA VAL A 163 -13.50 -4.00 -5.12
C VAL A 163 -14.33 -5.17 -5.63
N ARG A 164 -15.03 -5.90 -4.76
CA ARG A 164 -15.89 -7.01 -5.17
C ARG A 164 -17.07 -6.57 -6.03
N GLU A 165 -17.66 -5.42 -5.70
CA GLU A 165 -18.83 -4.88 -6.38
C GLU A 165 -18.48 -4.21 -7.72
N CYS A 166 -17.37 -3.45 -7.76
CA CYS A 166 -17.05 -2.55 -8.86
C CYS A 166 -15.82 -2.98 -9.67
N LEU A 167 -15.36 -4.24 -9.55
CA LEU A 167 -14.16 -4.70 -10.27
C LEU A 167 -14.32 -4.52 -11.78
N VAL A 168 -13.41 -3.73 -12.38
CA VAL A 168 -13.29 -3.61 -13.84
C VAL A 168 -12.36 -4.73 -14.32
N PRO A 169 -12.89 -5.75 -15.03
CA PRO A 169 -12.12 -6.95 -15.35
C PRO A 169 -11.03 -6.71 -16.39
N TYR A 170 -11.18 -5.68 -17.22
CA TYR A 170 -10.22 -5.36 -18.27
C TYR A 170 -10.16 -3.86 -18.52
N ASP A 171 -8.94 -3.34 -18.66
CA ASP A 171 -8.68 -2.05 -19.28
C ASP A 171 -7.39 -2.08 -20.10
N GLU A 172 -7.27 -1.11 -21.00
CA GLU A 172 -6.10 -0.91 -21.84
C GLU A 172 -5.83 0.59 -21.96
N ARG A 173 -4.57 0.97 -21.86
CA ARG A 173 -4.12 2.34 -22.11
C ARG A 173 -2.77 2.35 -22.81
N VAL A 174 -2.47 3.46 -23.48
CA VAL A 174 -1.16 3.70 -24.07
C VAL A 174 -0.46 4.77 -23.26
N GLU A 175 0.76 4.49 -22.81
CA GLU A 175 1.57 5.41 -22.04
C GLU A 175 3.02 5.39 -22.56
N ASN A 176 3.53 6.56 -22.95
CA ASN A 176 4.86 6.70 -23.56
C ASN A 176 5.13 5.76 -24.75
N GLY A 177 4.10 5.47 -25.55
CA GLY A 177 4.19 4.56 -26.71
C GLY A 177 4.13 3.08 -26.35
N VAL A 178 3.93 2.73 -25.08
CA VAL A 178 3.75 1.35 -24.61
C VAL A 178 2.27 1.10 -24.34
N THR A 179 1.74 0.03 -24.90
CA THR A 179 0.37 -0.44 -24.66
C THR A 179 0.36 -1.30 -23.39
N ILE A 180 -0.35 -0.84 -22.38
CA ILE A 180 -0.49 -1.51 -21.09
C ILE A 180 -1.88 -2.14 -21.03
N GLU A 181 -1.94 -3.46 -21.08
CA GLU A 181 -3.17 -4.21 -20.85
C GLU A 181 -3.25 -4.62 -19.38
N GLN A 182 -4.42 -4.43 -18.76
CA GLN A 182 -4.66 -4.87 -17.39
C GLN A 182 -5.88 -5.78 -17.34
N ARG A 183 -5.71 -6.96 -16.76
CA ARG A 183 -6.81 -7.90 -16.48
C ARG A 183 -6.90 -8.12 -14.99
N ARG A 184 -8.11 -8.04 -14.46
CA ARG A 184 -8.35 -8.21 -13.02
C ARG A 184 -9.38 -9.29 -12.79
N GLN A 185 -9.20 -10.03 -11.72
CA GLN A 185 -10.15 -11.03 -11.26
C GLN A 185 -10.08 -11.15 -9.74
N ILE A 186 -11.11 -11.72 -9.16
CA ILE A 186 -11.09 -12.17 -7.77
C ILE A 186 -10.71 -13.64 -7.77
N SER A 187 -9.80 -14.04 -6.87
CA SER A 187 -9.40 -15.44 -6.73
C SER A 187 -10.59 -16.35 -6.39
N PRO A 188 -10.59 -17.65 -6.77
CA PRO A 188 -11.73 -18.55 -6.52
C PRO A 188 -12.11 -18.69 -5.06
N ASP A 189 -11.15 -18.54 -4.14
CA ASP A 189 -11.35 -18.54 -2.71
C ASP A 189 -11.85 -17.20 -2.14
N ASN A 190 -12.10 -16.22 -3.01
CA ASN A 190 -12.51 -14.84 -2.68
C ASN A 190 -11.57 -14.09 -1.72
N ARG A 191 -10.31 -14.52 -1.60
CA ARG A 191 -9.35 -13.93 -0.66
C ARG A 191 -8.49 -12.83 -1.26
N PHE A 192 -8.36 -12.79 -2.59
CA PHE A 192 -7.45 -11.90 -3.28
C PHE A 192 -8.12 -11.21 -4.46
N VAL A 193 -7.70 -9.99 -4.74
CA VAL A 193 -7.79 -9.40 -6.07
C VAL A 193 -6.46 -9.64 -6.77
N GLU A 194 -6.53 -10.17 -7.98
CA GLU A 194 -5.39 -10.47 -8.84
C GLU A 194 -5.45 -9.57 -10.06
N LYS A 195 -4.31 -8.98 -10.42
CA LYS A 195 -4.18 -8.14 -11.61
C LYS A 195 -2.99 -8.61 -12.44
N LYS A 196 -3.26 -9.04 -13.66
CA LYS A 196 -2.24 -9.28 -14.67
C LYS A 196 -2.06 -8.04 -15.51
N ILE A 197 -0.82 -7.61 -15.66
CA ILE A 197 -0.40 -6.46 -16.46
C ILE A 197 0.50 -6.97 -17.56
N THR A 198 0.15 -6.68 -18.82
CA THR A 198 0.93 -7.07 -20.00
C THR A 198 1.42 -5.82 -20.71
N LEU A 199 2.74 -5.71 -20.91
CA LEU A 199 3.34 -4.71 -21.77
C LEU A 199 3.41 -5.27 -23.19
N ARG A 200 2.53 -4.83 -24.09
CA ARG A 200 2.32 -5.48 -25.40
C ARG A 200 3.58 -5.46 -26.26
N GLU A 201 4.32 -4.37 -26.27
CA GLU A 201 5.48 -4.18 -27.13
C GLU A 201 6.68 -5.04 -26.70
N THR A 202 6.81 -5.36 -25.43
CA THR A 202 7.89 -6.19 -24.89
C THR A 202 7.47 -7.62 -24.62
N GLY A 203 6.14 -7.87 -24.55
CA GLY A 203 5.58 -9.16 -24.16
C GLY A 203 5.82 -9.52 -22.69
N LYS A 204 6.26 -8.57 -21.86
CA LYS A 204 6.44 -8.79 -20.43
C LYS A 204 5.09 -8.83 -19.71
N ASP A 205 4.95 -9.81 -18.85
CA ASP A 205 3.80 -9.98 -17.96
C ASP A 205 4.21 -9.74 -16.51
N TYR A 206 3.36 -9.05 -15.78
CA TYR A 206 3.48 -8.86 -14.33
C TYR A 206 2.18 -9.22 -13.65
N ILE A 207 2.28 -9.64 -12.39
CA ILE A 207 1.12 -10.01 -11.59
C ILE A 207 1.18 -9.22 -10.29
N GLU A 208 0.07 -8.57 -9.95
CA GLU A 208 -0.18 -8.03 -8.61
C GLU A 208 -1.25 -8.88 -7.94
N ARG A 209 -1.04 -9.21 -6.68
CA ARG A 209 -1.96 -10.01 -5.90
C ARG A 209 -2.11 -9.42 -4.51
N VAL A 210 -3.31 -8.93 -4.18
CA VAL A 210 -3.59 -8.23 -2.93
C VAL A 210 -4.73 -8.91 -2.20
N ARG A 211 -4.57 -9.13 -0.89
CA ARG A 211 -5.62 -9.66 0.00
C ARG A 211 -6.82 -8.72 0.03
N LEU A 212 -8.01 -9.29 -0.04
CA LEU A 212 -9.28 -8.59 0.16
C LEU A 212 -9.65 -8.62 1.64
N LEU A 213 -8.95 -7.82 2.44
CA LEU A 213 -9.17 -7.71 3.89
C LEU A 213 -10.32 -6.73 4.17
N SER A 214 -11.29 -7.18 4.94
CA SER A 214 -12.34 -6.29 5.47
C SER A 214 -11.79 -5.42 6.62
N PRO A 215 -12.48 -4.33 7.00
CA PRO A 215 -12.10 -3.57 8.20
C PRO A 215 -11.99 -4.44 9.44
N MET A 216 -12.89 -5.42 9.59
CA MET A 216 -12.87 -6.36 10.72
C MET A 216 -11.66 -7.29 10.70
N ASP A 217 -11.20 -7.73 9.51
CA ASP A 217 -9.96 -8.52 9.38
C ASP A 217 -8.76 -7.69 9.78
N LEU A 218 -8.66 -6.45 9.31
CA LEU A 218 -7.59 -5.51 9.65
C LEU A 218 -7.58 -5.20 11.16
N GLU A 219 -8.73 -4.91 11.75
CA GLU A 219 -8.88 -4.65 13.18
C GLU A 219 -8.45 -5.86 14.02
N ARG A 220 -8.85 -7.08 13.62
CA ARG A 220 -8.42 -8.32 14.27
C ARG A 220 -6.90 -8.50 14.24
N MET A 221 -6.26 -8.26 13.09
CA MET A 221 -4.81 -8.34 12.95
C MET A 221 -4.11 -7.28 13.80
N LEU A 222 -4.60 -6.04 13.78
CA LEU A 222 -4.09 -4.93 14.58
C LEU A 222 -4.18 -5.24 16.08
N THR A 223 -5.35 -5.71 16.55
CA THR A 223 -5.56 -6.11 17.95
C THR A 223 -4.63 -7.26 18.36
N THR A 224 -4.44 -8.24 17.48
CA THR A 224 -3.50 -9.35 17.71
C THR A 224 -2.06 -8.86 17.87
N ALA A 225 -1.68 -7.81 17.15
CA ALA A 225 -0.36 -7.18 17.26
C ALA A 225 -0.24 -6.17 18.44
N GLY A 226 -1.31 -5.91 19.20
CA GLY A 226 -1.32 -5.03 20.37
C GLY A 226 -1.79 -3.60 20.10
N PHE A 227 -2.35 -3.31 18.93
CA PHE A 227 -2.91 -2.00 18.61
C PHE A 227 -4.37 -1.88 19.04
N GLU A 228 -4.77 -0.65 19.33
CA GLU A 228 -6.17 -0.22 19.44
C GLU A 228 -6.55 0.62 18.23
N VAL A 229 -7.59 0.20 17.47
CA VAL A 229 -8.14 1.00 16.35
C VAL A 229 -8.96 2.14 16.93
N VAL A 230 -8.57 3.37 16.61
CA VAL A 230 -9.19 4.58 17.17
C VAL A 230 -10.05 5.34 16.17
N LYS A 231 -9.79 5.18 14.84
CA LYS A 231 -10.60 5.81 13.78
C LYS A 231 -10.63 4.94 12.53
N LEU A 232 -11.73 5.03 11.80
CA LEU A 232 -11.94 4.38 10.51
C LEU A 232 -12.63 5.35 9.55
N PHE A 233 -11.96 5.67 8.44
CA PHE A 233 -12.48 6.54 7.39
C PHE A 233 -12.63 5.79 6.07
N GLY A 234 -13.57 6.28 5.24
CA GLY A 234 -13.86 5.72 3.92
C GLY A 234 -13.18 6.42 2.75
N ASP A 235 -12.67 7.63 2.98
CA ASP A 235 -12.01 8.48 1.98
C ASP A 235 -11.04 9.47 2.62
N TYR A 236 -10.33 10.24 1.77
CA TYR A 236 -9.37 11.25 2.22
C TYR A 236 -10.02 12.56 2.68
N ALA A 237 -11.36 12.71 2.56
CA ALA A 237 -12.10 13.81 3.16
C ALA A 237 -12.47 13.53 4.63
N GLY A 238 -12.16 12.35 5.13
CA GLY A 238 -12.48 11.95 6.51
C GLY A 238 -13.94 11.52 6.70
N THR A 239 -14.61 11.11 5.61
CA THR A 239 -15.96 10.55 5.69
C THR A 239 -15.94 9.19 6.40
N SER A 240 -16.93 8.91 7.22
CA SER A 240 -17.07 7.61 7.89
C SER A 240 -17.10 6.48 6.86
N TRP A 241 -16.45 5.38 7.19
CA TRP A 241 -16.38 4.22 6.30
C TRP A 241 -17.76 3.58 6.08
N SER A 242 -17.97 3.11 4.86
CA SER A 242 -19.10 2.27 4.44
C SER A 242 -18.63 1.25 3.40
N GLU A 243 -19.46 0.25 3.08
CA GLU A 243 -19.13 -0.74 2.03
C GLU A 243 -18.91 -0.10 0.65
N SER A 244 -19.55 1.03 0.38
CA SER A 244 -19.40 1.80 -0.87
C SER A 244 -18.28 2.82 -0.85
N SER A 245 -17.56 2.96 0.25
CA SER A 245 -16.43 3.90 0.36
C SER A 245 -15.28 3.50 -0.59
N PRO A 246 -14.57 4.48 -1.19
CA PRO A 246 -13.45 4.17 -2.08
C PRO A 246 -12.25 3.55 -1.36
N ARG A 247 -12.07 3.82 -0.07
CA ARG A 247 -10.92 3.37 0.70
C ARG A 247 -11.34 2.79 2.06
N THR A 248 -10.36 2.17 2.71
CA THR A 248 -10.41 1.77 4.12
C THR A 248 -9.19 2.35 4.81
N ILE A 249 -9.37 3.40 5.62
CA ILE A 249 -8.27 4.13 6.26
C ILE A 249 -8.41 3.99 7.77
N LEU A 250 -7.49 3.23 8.37
CA LEU A 250 -7.49 2.97 9.80
C LEU A 250 -6.40 3.78 10.50
N PHE A 251 -6.77 4.33 11.64
CA PHE A 251 -5.84 4.90 12.62
C PHE A 251 -5.82 3.98 13.83
N ALA A 252 -4.65 3.50 14.20
CA ALA A 252 -4.48 2.60 15.33
C ALA A 252 -3.38 3.12 16.26
N SER A 253 -3.59 3.04 17.57
CA SER A 253 -2.63 3.50 18.56
C SER A 253 -1.90 2.35 19.23
N ARG A 254 -0.61 2.52 19.49
CA ARG A 254 0.14 1.69 20.44
C ARG A 254 -0.13 2.20 21.85
N GLN A 255 -0.74 1.37 22.70
CA GLN A 255 -0.99 1.67 24.11
C GLN A 255 0.29 1.57 24.95
#